data_8cc82eff8322838ba2a3adc523aea4c3
#
_entry.id   8cc82eff8322838ba2a3adc523aea4c3
#
_cell.length_a   1.000
_cell.length_b   1.000
_cell.length_c   1.000
_cell.angle_alpha   90.00
_cell.angle_beta   90.00
_cell.angle_gamma   90.00
#
_symmetry.space_group_name_H-M   'P 1'
#
loop_
_entity.id
_entity.type
_entity.pdbx_description
1 polymer ?
#
loop_
_entity_poly.entity_id
_entity_poly.type
_entity_poly.pdbx_seq_one_letter_code
_entity_poly.pdbx_strand_id
1 'polypeptide(L)'
;MAATAPPDPAAEWGTCRFCGVAVPAGAAKCGICGAEHPLSAAQVASAPPKVRRWLHLTRAFRTLVVVVVILGLTYAIVSAVLSGPPSLTTDPLTTAGTYTLGPGNYTVISGEITGGDYVTGNFTTTHPVGVNIGVAVYNSSEWTQFEAGGTPTPLYSVAPTYNSPIVYAPDVTDTYYFVFTNPYPVSTGLTIGVYITTLYNANVANDGFA
;
A
#
# COMPACT_ATOMS: atom_id res chain seq x y z
N MET A 1 48.88 21.27 9.45
CA MET A 1 48.07 21.32 10.69
C MET A 1 46.98 20.28 10.57
N ALA A 2 47.10 19.18 11.33
CA ALA A 2 46.07 18.12 11.28
C ALA A 2 44.90 18.55 12.15
N ALA A 3 43.70 18.59 11.57
CA ALA A 3 42.47 18.88 12.29
C ALA A 3 42.18 17.72 13.28
N THR A 4 42.17 18.05 14.57
CA THR A 4 41.82 17.10 15.64
C THR A 4 40.34 16.79 15.51
N ALA A 5 39.98 15.52 15.34
CA ALA A 5 38.59 15.08 15.30
C ALA A 5 37.86 15.50 16.61
N PRO A 6 36.56 15.87 16.50
CA PRO A 6 35.80 16.24 17.71
C PRO A 6 35.70 15.03 18.66
N PRO A 7 35.74 15.25 19.97
CA PRO A 7 35.66 14.18 20.95
C PRO A 7 34.32 13.48 20.89
N ASP A 8 34.35 12.15 20.96
CA ASP A 8 33.18 11.28 21.03
C ASP A 8 32.27 11.68 22.21
N PRO A 9 30.99 11.99 22.02
CA PRO A 9 30.07 12.38 23.10
C PRO A 9 29.79 11.25 24.11
N ALA A 10 30.23 10.02 23.85
CA ALA A 10 30.16 8.90 24.79
C ALA A 10 31.43 8.69 25.62
N ALA A 11 32.44 9.56 25.48
CA ALA A 11 33.64 9.45 26.28
C ALA A 11 33.36 9.68 27.79
N GLU A 12 33.67 8.68 28.63
CA GLU A 12 33.59 8.82 30.06
C GLU A 12 34.63 9.90 30.50
N TRP A 13 34.21 10.85 31.32
CA TRP A 13 35.03 11.94 31.78
C TRP A 13 35.52 11.66 33.19
N GLY A 14 36.79 11.83 33.41
CA GLY A 14 37.39 11.81 34.74
C GLY A 14 37.92 13.19 35.15
N THR A 15 38.34 13.35 36.41
CA THR A 15 38.88 14.59 36.90
C THR A 15 40.42 14.52 36.94
N CYS A 16 41.10 15.49 36.34
CA CYS A 16 42.55 15.57 36.39
C CYS A 16 43.05 15.72 37.84
N ARG A 17 43.90 14.79 38.26
CA ARG A 17 44.44 14.79 39.63
C ARG A 17 45.34 15.98 39.99
N PHE A 18 45.80 16.75 39.00
CA PHE A 18 46.70 17.86 39.19
C PHE A 18 46.00 19.23 39.18
N CYS A 19 45.01 19.43 38.32
CA CYS A 19 44.35 20.74 38.20
C CYS A 19 42.81 20.67 38.37
N GLY A 20 42.21 19.50 38.62
CA GLY A 20 40.78 19.33 38.89
C GLY A 20 39.86 19.48 37.68
N VAL A 21 40.40 19.68 36.49
CA VAL A 21 39.58 19.85 35.26
C VAL A 21 39.13 18.49 34.72
N ALA A 22 37.89 18.45 34.16
CA ALA A 22 37.39 17.26 33.50
C ALA A 22 38.21 16.93 32.25
N VAL A 23 38.69 15.68 32.14
CA VAL A 23 39.43 15.17 31.02
C VAL A 23 38.79 13.83 30.52
N PRO A 24 38.80 13.55 29.21
CA PRO A 24 38.28 12.30 28.71
C PRO A 24 39.06 11.10 29.24
N ALA A 25 38.36 10.00 29.54
CA ALA A 25 38.96 8.74 29.94
C ALA A 25 39.90 8.24 28.81
N GLY A 26 41.17 7.97 29.19
CA GLY A 26 42.19 7.59 28.21
C GLY A 26 43.03 8.74 27.65
N ALA A 27 42.81 9.99 28.09
CA ALA A 27 43.66 11.09 27.71
C ALA A 27 45.10 10.89 28.23
N ALA A 28 46.08 10.86 27.33
CA ALA A 28 47.50 10.71 27.70
C ALA A 28 48.07 11.97 28.37
N LYS A 29 47.50 13.16 28.07
CA LYS A 29 47.90 14.45 28.65
C LYS A 29 46.66 15.28 28.96
N CYS A 30 46.70 16.06 30.03
CA CYS A 30 45.69 17.06 30.34
C CYS A 30 45.85 18.28 29.42
N GLY A 31 44.79 18.64 28.68
CA GLY A 31 44.82 19.80 27.76
C GLY A 31 45.00 21.15 28.46
N ILE A 32 44.80 21.27 29.78
CA ILE A 32 44.90 22.52 30.55
C ILE A 32 46.26 22.64 31.24
N CYS A 33 46.70 21.63 32.02
CA CYS A 33 47.94 21.73 32.76
C CYS A 33 49.11 20.95 32.13
N GLY A 34 48.91 20.26 31.03
CA GLY A 34 49.93 19.48 30.33
C GLY A 34 50.41 18.22 31.05
N ALA A 35 49.86 17.90 32.22
CA ALA A 35 50.26 16.74 33.01
C ALA A 35 50.02 15.44 32.26
N GLU A 36 51.02 14.55 32.24
CA GLU A 36 50.90 13.21 31.68
C GLU A 36 50.13 12.30 32.66
N HIS A 37 49.34 11.37 32.12
CA HIS A 37 48.47 10.49 32.89
C HIS A 37 47.58 11.26 33.91
N PRO A 38 46.69 12.14 33.46
CA PRO A 38 45.92 13.04 34.33
C PRO A 38 44.94 12.31 35.24
N LEU A 39 44.57 11.05 34.92
CA LEU A 39 43.66 10.24 35.73
C LEU A 39 44.40 9.33 36.70
N SER A 40 43.87 9.12 37.91
CA SER A 40 44.44 8.17 38.86
C SER A 40 44.13 6.72 38.44
N ALA A 41 45.01 5.78 38.81
CA ALA A 41 44.82 4.36 38.55
C ALA A 41 43.46 3.82 39.10
N ALA A 42 42.98 4.40 40.22
CA ALA A 42 41.67 4.05 40.77
C ALA A 42 40.50 4.53 39.92
N GLN A 43 40.64 5.67 39.23
CA GLN A 43 39.60 6.19 38.29
C GLN A 43 39.57 5.39 37.01
N VAL A 44 40.72 4.85 36.58
CA VAL A 44 40.78 3.96 35.40
C VAL A 44 40.25 2.56 35.72
N ALA A 45 40.47 2.07 36.97
CA ALA A 45 40.02 0.75 37.40
C ALA A 45 38.52 0.68 37.75
N SER A 46 37.87 1.82 38.02
CA SER A 46 36.46 1.89 38.37
C SER A 46 35.53 1.98 37.19
N ALA A 47 36.03 2.02 35.94
CA ALA A 47 35.22 1.97 34.76
C ALA A 47 34.53 0.58 34.70
N PRO A 48 33.21 0.51 34.84
CA PRO A 48 32.52 -0.79 34.88
C PRO A 48 32.66 -1.51 33.51
N PRO A 49 32.80 -2.85 33.49
CA PRO A 49 32.87 -3.63 32.25
C PRO A 49 31.51 -3.66 31.56
N LYS A 50 31.07 -2.55 31.00
CA LYS A 50 29.75 -2.39 30.37
C LYS A 50 29.64 -2.98 28.98
N VAL A 51 30.74 -3.31 28.30
CA VAL A 51 30.72 -3.60 26.87
C VAL A 51 30.14 -4.97 26.51
N ARG A 52 30.29 -5.97 27.40
CA ARG A 52 29.87 -7.34 27.04
C ARG A 52 28.35 -7.62 27.10
N ARG A 53 27.61 -6.97 28.02
CA ARG A 53 26.15 -7.17 28.13
C ARG A 53 25.37 -6.52 26.97
N TRP A 54 25.85 -5.39 26.46
CA TRP A 54 25.20 -4.69 25.35
C TRP A 54 25.30 -5.42 23.99
N LEU A 55 26.41 -6.10 23.75
CA LEU A 55 26.60 -6.88 22.50
C LEU A 55 25.65 -8.07 22.41
N HIS A 56 25.31 -8.70 23.53
CA HIS A 56 24.32 -9.79 23.54
C HIS A 56 22.90 -9.26 23.42
N LEU A 57 22.58 -8.13 24.03
CA LEU A 57 21.27 -7.49 23.92
C LEU A 57 21.00 -6.97 22.49
N THR A 58 22.02 -6.43 21.84
CA THR A 58 21.89 -5.99 20.42
C THR A 58 21.73 -7.16 19.46
N ARG A 59 22.35 -8.31 19.72
CA ARG A 59 22.12 -9.52 18.89
C ARG A 59 20.71 -10.06 19.09
N ALA A 60 20.24 -10.20 20.31
CA ALA A 60 18.88 -10.65 20.61
C ALA A 60 17.83 -9.66 20.06
N PHE A 61 18.08 -8.37 20.16
CA PHE A 61 17.22 -7.35 19.59
C PHE A 61 17.17 -7.39 18.06
N ARG A 62 18.32 -7.61 17.40
CA ARG A 62 18.38 -7.77 15.93
C ARG A 62 17.64 -9.01 15.47
N THR A 63 17.79 -10.14 16.17
CA THR A 63 17.04 -11.35 15.84
C THR A 63 15.53 -11.16 16.06
N LEU A 64 15.12 -10.48 17.14
CA LEU A 64 13.72 -10.16 17.40
C LEU A 64 13.14 -9.29 16.26
N VAL A 65 13.85 -8.24 15.85
CA VAL A 65 13.41 -7.35 14.76
C VAL A 65 13.29 -8.12 13.45
N VAL A 66 14.25 -8.97 13.11
CA VAL A 66 14.19 -9.80 11.89
C VAL A 66 12.99 -10.76 11.94
N VAL A 67 12.73 -11.42 13.08
CA VAL A 67 11.57 -12.31 13.24
C VAL A 67 10.26 -11.54 13.10
N VAL A 68 10.14 -10.36 13.71
CA VAL A 68 8.92 -9.52 13.59
C VAL A 68 8.70 -9.06 12.16
N VAL A 69 9.77 -8.67 11.45
CA VAL A 69 9.68 -8.27 10.03
C VAL A 69 9.26 -9.46 9.14
N ILE A 70 9.83 -10.64 9.36
CA ILE A 70 9.45 -11.84 8.61
C ILE A 70 8.00 -12.21 8.89
N LEU A 71 7.55 -12.20 10.16
CA LEU A 71 6.16 -12.48 10.52
C LEU A 71 5.20 -11.43 9.94
N GLY A 72 5.59 -10.16 9.93
CA GLY A 72 4.82 -9.09 9.32
C GLY A 72 4.69 -9.25 7.80
N LEU A 73 5.79 -9.60 7.13
CA LEU A 73 5.79 -9.88 5.69
C LEU A 73 4.96 -11.13 5.34
N THR A 74 5.11 -12.21 6.10
CA THR A 74 4.31 -13.42 5.88
C THR A 74 2.83 -13.17 6.13
N TYR A 75 2.47 -12.41 7.17
CA TYR A 75 1.09 -12.02 7.43
C TYR A 75 0.54 -11.15 6.30
N ALA A 76 1.30 -10.18 5.79
CA ALA A 76 0.90 -9.34 4.67
C ALA A 76 0.70 -10.15 3.38
N ILE A 77 1.59 -11.10 3.09
CA ILE A 77 1.46 -11.99 1.92
C ILE A 77 0.25 -12.92 2.08
N VAL A 78 0.08 -13.53 3.25
CA VAL A 78 -1.05 -14.43 3.51
C VAL A 78 -2.37 -13.67 3.49
N SER A 79 -2.43 -12.46 4.07
CA SER A 79 -3.64 -11.64 3.99
C SER A 79 -3.94 -11.19 2.55
N ALA A 80 -2.92 -10.86 1.75
CA ALA A 80 -3.11 -10.53 0.33
C ALA A 80 -3.58 -11.74 -0.51
N VAL A 81 -3.11 -12.94 -0.19
CA VAL A 81 -3.53 -14.18 -0.87
C VAL A 81 -4.91 -14.64 -0.40
N LEU A 82 -5.25 -14.46 0.89
CA LEU A 82 -6.56 -14.83 1.45
C LEU A 82 -7.64 -13.76 1.17
N SER A 83 -7.25 -12.50 0.96
CA SER A 83 -8.11 -11.49 0.33
C SER A 83 -8.12 -11.81 -1.17
N GLY A 84 -8.71 -12.94 -1.53
CA GLY A 84 -8.88 -13.33 -2.93
C GLY A 84 -9.47 -12.18 -3.74
N PRO A 85 -9.33 -12.20 -5.06
CA PRO A 85 -10.00 -11.22 -5.91
C PRO A 85 -11.46 -11.12 -5.48
N PRO A 86 -12.06 -9.92 -5.50
CA PRO A 86 -13.42 -9.72 -5.06
C PRO A 86 -14.28 -10.82 -5.68
N SER A 87 -14.99 -11.58 -4.83
CA SER A 87 -15.79 -12.72 -5.27
C SER A 87 -16.77 -12.23 -6.32
N LEU A 88 -16.60 -12.70 -7.56
CA LEU A 88 -17.51 -12.43 -8.66
C LEU A 88 -18.84 -13.10 -8.32
N THR A 89 -19.81 -12.33 -7.90
CA THR A 89 -21.20 -12.78 -7.80
C THR A 89 -21.78 -12.76 -9.22
N THR A 90 -21.92 -13.93 -9.79
CA THR A 90 -22.64 -14.15 -11.06
C THR A 90 -24.15 -14.10 -10.79
N ASP A 91 -24.68 -12.92 -10.53
CA ASP A 91 -26.12 -12.69 -10.55
C ASP A 91 -26.51 -12.01 -11.86
N PRO A 92 -27.70 -12.31 -12.42
CA PRO A 92 -28.20 -11.56 -13.57
C PRO A 92 -28.14 -10.07 -13.24
N LEU A 93 -27.53 -9.28 -14.13
CA LEU A 93 -27.10 -7.91 -13.90
C LEU A 93 -28.26 -6.98 -13.51
N THR A 94 -28.74 -7.10 -12.29
CA THR A 94 -29.55 -6.05 -11.65
C THR A 94 -28.90 -5.78 -10.32
N THR A 95 -27.96 -4.83 -10.30
CA THR A 95 -27.21 -4.48 -9.11
C THR A 95 -27.39 -3.00 -8.81
N ALA A 96 -27.90 -2.72 -7.60
CA ALA A 96 -27.84 -1.40 -7.00
C ALA A 96 -27.00 -1.51 -5.73
N GLY A 97 -25.94 -0.76 -5.64
CA GLY A 97 -25.04 -0.87 -4.48
C GLY A 97 -24.15 0.33 -4.28
N THR A 98 -23.55 0.35 -3.11
CA THR A 98 -22.54 1.35 -2.75
C THR A 98 -21.20 0.63 -2.55
N TYR A 99 -20.18 1.10 -3.23
CA TYR A 99 -18.85 0.49 -3.24
C TYR A 99 -17.83 1.49 -2.75
N THR A 100 -16.84 1.03 -2.00
CA THR A 100 -15.71 1.86 -1.55
C THR A 100 -14.47 1.49 -2.34
N LEU A 101 -13.88 2.50 -3.01
CA LEU A 101 -12.64 2.35 -3.77
C LEU A 101 -11.49 3.04 -3.05
N GLY A 102 -10.47 2.28 -2.71
CA GLY A 102 -9.20 2.84 -2.26
C GLY A 102 -8.46 3.59 -3.38
N PRO A 103 -7.40 4.34 -3.03
CA PRO A 103 -6.55 5.04 -4.00
C PRO A 103 -5.94 4.06 -5.03
N GLY A 104 -6.08 4.36 -6.31
CA GLY A 104 -5.58 3.50 -7.39
C GLY A 104 -6.26 2.14 -7.53
N ASN A 105 -7.31 1.86 -6.75
CA ASN A 105 -8.05 0.61 -6.78
C ASN A 105 -9.26 0.69 -7.72
N TYR A 106 -9.81 -0.47 -7.99
CA TYR A 106 -11.04 -0.61 -8.79
C TYR A 106 -12.03 -1.55 -8.09
N THR A 107 -13.29 -1.47 -8.49
CA THR A 107 -14.33 -2.48 -8.20
C THR A 107 -14.92 -2.98 -9.50
N VAL A 108 -15.42 -4.21 -9.49
CA VAL A 108 -15.95 -4.89 -10.67
C VAL A 108 -17.37 -5.36 -10.39
N ILE A 109 -18.23 -5.14 -11.35
CA ILE A 109 -19.56 -5.73 -11.42
C ILE A 109 -19.58 -6.57 -12.70
N SER A 110 -19.93 -7.83 -12.59
CA SER A 110 -19.95 -8.73 -13.76
C SER A 110 -21.24 -9.52 -13.85
N GLY A 111 -21.57 -9.92 -15.05
CA GLY A 111 -22.69 -10.81 -15.34
C GLY A 111 -22.73 -11.23 -16.78
N GLU A 112 -23.46 -12.31 -17.04
CA GLU A 112 -23.72 -12.77 -18.39
C GLU A 112 -24.75 -11.86 -19.06
N ILE A 113 -24.46 -11.39 -20.27
CA ILE A 113 -25.35 -10.55 -21.06
C ILE A 113 -25.49 -11.18 -22.43
N THR A 114 -26.72 -11.37 -22.85
CA THR A 114 -27.03 -11.93 -24.18
C THR A 114 -26.75 -10.89 -25.26
N GLY A 115 -26.14 -11.31 -26.36
CA GLY A 115 -25.91 -10.44 -27.53
C GLY A 115 -27.22 -9.82 -28.04
N GLY A 116 -27.21 -8.50 -28.20
CA GLY A 116 -28.40 -7.74 -28.60
C GLY A 116 -29.24 -7.18 -27.45
N ASP A 117 -28.97 -7.60 -26.20
CA ASP A 117 -29.57 -6.95 -25.01
C ASP A 117 -28.95 -5.60 -24.74
N TYR A 118 -29.61 -4.78 -23.94
CA TYR A 118 -29.14 -3.49 -23.52
C TYR A 118 -28.80 -3.50 -22.03
N VAL A 119 -27.64 -2.97 -21.70
CA VAL A 119 -27.30 -2.63 -20.33
C VAL A 119 -27.49 -1.13 -20.15
N THR A 120 -28.26 -0.77 -19.15
CA THR A 120 -28.43 0.62 -18.75
C THR A 120 -28.15 0.77 -17.26
N GLY A 121 -27.61 1.92 -16.89
CA GLY A 121 -27.31 2.19 -15.50
C GLY A 121 -26.77 3.60 -15.31
N ASN A 122 -26.36 3.88 -14.10
CA ASN A 122 -25.65 5.09 -13.75
C ASN A 122 -24.69 4.82 -12.61
N PHE A 123 -23.72 5.72 -12.45
CA PHE A 123 -22.90 5.77 -11.26
C PHE A 123 -22.78 7.23 -10.78
N THR A 124 -22.52 7.38 -9.49
CA THR A 124 -22.28 8.69 -8.87
C THR A 124 -21.27 8.54 -7.74
N THR A 125 -20.29 9.43 -7.67
CA THR A 125 -19.40 9.53 -6.52
C THR A 125 -20.12 10.22 -5.38
N THR A 126 -20.33 9.53 -4.27
CA THR A 126 -21.10 10.00 -3.13
C THR A 126 -20.24 10.55 -2.00
N HIS A 127 -19.00 10.08 -1.88
CA HIS A 127 -18.05 10.58 -0.87
C HIS A 127 -16.59 10.36 -1.29
N PRO A 128 -15.74 11.41 -1.36
CA PRO A 128 -16.17 12.84 -1.43
C PRO A 128 -16.92 13.12 -2.72
N VAL A 129 -17.88 14.03 -2.64
CA VAL A 129 -18.73 14.39 -3.78
C VAL A 129 -17.90 15.06 -4.88
N GLY A 130 -18.15 14.71 -6.14
CA GLY A 130 -17.55 15.37 -7.30
C GLY A 130 -16.16 14.86 -7.69
N VAL A 131 -15.67 13.78 -7.06
CA VAL A 131 -14.42 13.14 -7.49
C VAL A 131 -14.68 12.25 -8.69
N ASN A 132 -13.89 12.42 -9.73
CA ASN A 132 -14.03 11.68 -10.98
C ASN A 132 -13.51 10.25 -10.85
N ILE A 133 -14.23 9.29 -11.43
CA ILE A 133 -13.83 7.90 -11.60
C ILE A 133 -13.90 7.50 -13.07
N GLY A 134 -13.08 6.54 -13.47
CA GLY A 134 -13.15 5.92 -14.80
C GLY A 134 -14.06 4.71 -14.80
N VAL A 135 -14.72 4.45 -15.93
CA VAL A 135 -15.47 3.22 -16.15
C VAL A 135 -14.99 2.59 -17.44
N ALA A 136 -14.77 1.28 -17.41
CA ALA A 136 -14.44 0.48 -18.59
C ALA A 136 -15.24 -0.82 -18.56
N VAL A 137 -15.61 -1.33 -19.75
CA VAL A 137 -16.30 -2.60 -19.92
C VAL A 137 -15.43 -3.53 -20.75
N TYR A 138 -15.26 -4.75 -20.25
CA TYR A 138 -14.49 -5.81 -20.88
C TYR A 138 -15.36 -7.07 -21.04
N ASN A 139 -15.11 -7.87 -22.05
CA ASN A 139 -15.61 -9.23 -22.15
C ASN A 139 -14.71 -10.22 -21.36
N SER A 140 -15.04 -11.50 -21.35
CA SER A 140 -14.27 -12.53 -20.62
C SER A 140 -12.81 -12.63 -21.06
N SER A 141 -12.55 -12.49 -22.35
CA SER A 141 -11.20 -12.59 -22.93
C SER A 141 -10.33 -11.38 -22.56
N GLU A 142 -10.88 -10.18 -22.65
CA GLU A 142 -10.20 -8.94 -22.31
C GLU A 142 -10.01 -8.79 -20.79
N TRP A 143 -10.98 -9.26 -20.01
CA TRP A 143 -10.86 -9.32 -18.56
C TRP A 143 -9.70 -10.21 -18.13
N THR A 144 -9.54 -11.38 -18.74
CA THR A 144 -8.40 -12.26 -18.47
C THR A 144 -7.05 -11.57 -18.75
N GLN A 145 -6.97 -10.77 -19.81
CA GLN A 145 -5.77 -10.00 -20.12
C GLN A 145 -5.53 -8.88 -19.06
N PHE A 146 -6.60 -8.22 -18.63
CA PHE A 146 -6.52 -7.19 -17.59
C PHE A 146 -6.03 -7.76 -16.25
N GLU A 147 -6.57 -8.91 -15.81
CA GLU A 147 -6.12 -9.60 -14.59
C GLU A 147 -4.67 -10.07 -14.67
N ALA A 148 -4.20 -10.43 -15.86
CA ALA A 148 -2.81 -10.78 -16.10
C ALA A 148 -1.85 -9.56 -16.09
N GLY A 149 -2.36 -8.35 -15.80
CA GLY A 149 -1.59 -7.09 -15.82
C GLY A 149 -1.35 -6.52 -17.21
N GLY A 150 -2.07 -7.01 -18.21
CA GLY A 150 -2.09 -6.43 -19.56
C GLY A 150 -2.90 -5.12 -19.61
N THR A 151 -2.90 -4.51 -20.79
CA THR A 151 -3.67 -3.29 -21.08
C THR A 151 -4.63 -3.53 -22.25
N PRO A 152 -5.70 -4.34 -22.06
CA PRO A 152 -6.66 -4.59 -23.11
C PRO A 152 -7.41 -3.30 -23.48
N THR A 153 -7.87 -3.23 -24.70
CA THR A 153 -8.73 -2.12 -25.13
C THR A 153 -10.16 -2.39 -24.64
N PRO A 154 -10.77 -1.49 -23.86
CA PRO A 154 -12.13 -1.70 -23.38
C PRO A 154 -13.13 -1.62 -24.54
N LEU A 155 -14.15 -2.46 -24.51
CA LEU A 155 -15.27 -2.45 -25.46
C LEU A 155 -16.11 -1.18 -25.34
N TYR A 156 -16.19 -0.65 -24.12
CA TYR A 156 -16.85 0.60 -23.80
C TYR A 156 -16.09 1.30 -22.69
N SER A 157 -16.01 2.62 -22.74
CA SER A 157 -15.39 3.38 -21.67
C SER A 157 -16.06 4.74 -21.49
N VAL A 158 -16.09 5.19 -20.24
CA VAL A 158 -16.49 6.53 -19.87
C VAL A 158 -15.26 7.27 -19.37
N ALA A 159 -14.99 8.44 -19.96
CA ALA A 159 -13.92 9.31 -19.47
C ALA A 159 -14.15 9.68 -17.99
N PRO A 160 -13.07 9.86 -17.19
CA PRO A 160 -13.22 10.12 -15.77
C PRO A 160 -14.18 11.27 -15.47
N THR A 161 -15.25 10.95 -14.75
CA THR A 161 -16.30 11.89 -14.32
C THR A 161 -16.86 11.48 -12.96
N TYR A 162 -17.53 12.38 -12.27
CA TYR A 162 -18.14 12.11 -10.95
C TYR A 162 -19.52 11.45 -11.05
N ASN A 163 -20.18 11.55 -12.20
CA ASN A 163 -21.41 10.84 -12.53
C ASN A 163 -21.51 10.64 -14.04
N SER A 164 -22.14 9.59 -14.47
CA SER A 164 -22.51 9.36 -15.88
C SER A 164 -23.56 8.26 -15.98
N PRO A 165 -24.45 8.33 -16.98
CA PRO A 165 -25.17 7.15 -17.42
C PRO A 165 -24.19 6.15 -18.05
N ILE A 166 -24.53 4.88 -17.90
CA ILE A 166 -23.91 3.77 -18.62
C ILE A 166 -24.96 3.23 -19.57
N VAL A 167 -24.65 3.21 -20.86
CA VAL A 167 -25.49 2.57 -21.89
C VAL A 167 -24.57 1.74 -22.76
N TYR A 168 -24.76 0.45 -22.76
CA TYR A 168 -23.93 -0.50 -23.51
C TYR A 168 -24.80 -1.60 -24.10
N ALA A 169 -24.56 -1.95 -25.36
CA ALA A 169 -25.25 -3.03 -26.06
C ALA A 169 -24.20 -3.98 -26.64
N PRO A 170 -24.00 -5.16 -26.05
CA PRO A 170 -23.09 -6.15 -26.60
C PRO A 170 -23.67 -6.82 -27.82
N ASP A 171 -22.81 -7.13 -28.81
CA ASP A 171 -23.18 -7.88 -30.01
C ASP A 171 -23.13 -9.40 -29.80
N VAL A 172 -22.41 -9.85 -28.77
CA VAL A 172 -22.14 -11.27 -28.48
C VAL A 172 -22.54 -11.60 -27.05
N THR A 173 -23.13 -12.78 -26.87
CA THR A 173 -23.39 -13.32 -25.53
C THR A 173 -22.06 -13.68 -24.84
N ASP A 174 -21.75 -13.04 -23.74
CA ASP A 174 -20.55 -13.31 -22.95
C ASP A 174 -20.75 -12.79 -21.51
N THR A 175 -19.79 -13.08 -20.62
CA THR A 175 -19.68 -12.43 -19.33
C THR A 175 -18.99 -11.09 -19.50
N TYR A 176 -19.66 -10.02 -19.11
CA TYR A 176 -19.13 -8.65 -19.18
C TYR A 176 -18.76 -8.13 -17.81
N TYR A 177 -17.66 -7.38 -17.75
CA TYR A 177 -17.04 -6.86 -16.54
C TYR A 177 -17.02 -5.33 -16.59
N PHE A 178 -17.82 -4.72 -15.73
CA PHE A 178 -17.90 -3.26 -15.56
C PHE A 178 -16.92 -2.86 -14.47
N VAL A 179 -15.80 -2.26 -14.86
CA VAL A 179 -14.69 -1.89 -14.00
C VAL A 179 -14.77 -0.42 -13.67
N PHE A 180 -14.98 -0.10 -12.40
CA PHE A 180 -15.00 1.26 -11.87
C PHE A 180 -13.66 1.54 -11.22
N THR A 181 -12.89 2.48 -11.75
CA THR A 181 -11.51 2.74 -11.32
C THR A 181 -11.39 4.09 -10.64
N ASN A 182 -10.73 4.11 -9.47
CA ASN A 182 -10.25 5.35 -8.87
C ASN A 182 -8.85 5.67 -9.43
N PRO A 183 -8.70 6.63 -10.36
CA PRO A 183 -7.42 6.91 -11.00
C PRO A 183 -6.45 7.68 -10.10
N TYR A 184 -6.89 8.12 -8.91
CA TYR A 184 -6.08 8.99 -8.05
C TYR A 184 -5.31 8.16 -7.01
N PRO A 185 -3.96 8.17 -7.04
CA PRO A 185 -3.14 7.35 -6.15
C PRO A 185 -3.06 7.89 -4.71
N VAL A 186 -3.49 9.13 -4.47
CA VAL A 186 -3.35 9.84 -3.18
C VAL A 186 -4.67 10.25 -2.55
N SER A 187 -5.81 9.88 -3.11
CA SER A 187 -7.10 10.25 -2.53
C SER A 187 -7.47 9.32 -1.36
N THR A 188 -8.19 9.87 -0.41
CA THR A 188 -8.97 9.09 0.56
C THR A 188 -9.92 8.16 -0.18
N GLY A 189 -10.28 7.03 0.43
CA GLY A 189 -11.23 6.08 -0.18
C GLY A 189 -12.48 6.79 -0.73
N LEU A 190 -12.85 6.43 -1.96
CA LEU A 190 -14.05 6.96 -2.61
C LEU A 190 -15.22 6.02 -2.36
N THR A 191 -16.39 6.58 -2.13
CA THR A 191 -17.63 5.83 -2.11
C THR A 191 -18.42 6.16 -3.37
N ILE A 192 -18.79 5.14 -4.13
CA ILE A 192 -19.61 5.27 -5.34
C ILE A 192 -20.92 4.53 -5.17
N GLY A 193 -22.00 5.15 -5.61
CA GLY A 193 -23.28 4.49 -5.84
C GLY A 193 -23.36 4.02 -7.29
N VAL A 194 -23.67 2.77 -7.51
CA VAL A 194 -23.82 2.19 -8.86
C VAL A 194 -25.19 1.54 -8.97
N TYR A 195 -25.83 1.77 -10.11
CA TYR A 195 -27.02 1.07 -10.53
C TYR A 195 -26.82 0.58 -11.94
N ILE A 196 -26.94 -0.72 -12.18
CA ILE A 196 -26.85 -1.35 -13.49
C ILE A 196 -27.99 -2.36 -13.61
N THR A 197 -28.68 -2.37 -14.74
CA THR A 197 -29.71 -3.36 -15.08
C THR A 197 -29.61 -3.76 -16.53
N THR A 198 -29.92 -5.01 -16.83
CA THR A 198 -30.04 -5.52 -18.18
C THR A 198 -31.50 -5.40 -18.63
N LEU A 199 -31.71 -4.81 -19.81
CA LEU A 199 -32.99 -4.74 -20.47
C LEU A 199 -32.98 -5.73 -21.64
N TYR A 200 -33.90 -6.68 -21.63
CA TYR A 200 -34.05 -7.64 -22.71
C TYR A 200 -34.58 -6.96 -23.98
N ASN A 201 -33.93 -7.25 -25.08
CA ASN A 201 -34.45 -6.87 -26.37
C ASN A 201 -35.50 -7.89 -26.82
N ALA A 202 -36.75 -7.58 -26.62
CA ALA A 202 -37.87 -8.47 -26.99
C ALA A 202 -37.94 -8.84 -28.48
N ASN A 203 -37.22 -8.12 -29.35
CA ASN A 203 -37.15 -8.39 -30.76
C ASN A 203 -36.19 -9.53 -31.13
N VAL A 204 -35.18 -9.80 -30.32
CA VAL A 204 -34.21 -10.90 -30.53
C VAL A 204 -34.82 -12.26 -30.16
N ALA A 205 -35.77 -12.28 -29.25
CA ALA A 205 -36.44 -13.51 -28.80
C ALA A 205 -37.34 -14.16 -29.91
N ASN A 206 -37.68 -13.44 -30.98
CA ASN A 206 -38.55 -13.92 -32.01
C ASN A 206 -37.84 -14.55 -33.23
N ASP A 207 -36.52 -14.44 -33.34
CA ASP A 207 -35.79 -14.98 -34.50
C ASP A 207 -35.36 -16.45 -34.34
N GLY A 208 -35.74 -17.09 -33.23
CA GLY A 208 -35.38 -18.47 -32.90
C GLY A 208 -36.40 -19.56 -33.26
N PHE A 209 -37.53 -19.22 -33.89
CA PHE A 209 -38.55 -20.18 -34.34
C PHE A 209 -38.98 -19.90 -35.78
N ALA A 210 -38.14 -20.30 -36.72
CA ALA A 210 -38.51 -20.51 -38.12
C ALA A 210 -37.88 -21.80 -38.64
#